data_613511a5fcad9c4feb038be7274f47aa
#
_entry.id   613511a5fcad9c4feb038be7274f47aa
#
_cell.length_a   1.000
_cell.length_b   1.000
_cell.length_c   1.000
_cell.angle_alpha   90.00
_cell.angle_beta   90.00
_cell.angle_gamma   90.00
#
_symmetry.space_group_name_H-M   'P 1'
#
loop_
_entity.id
_entity.type
_entity.pdbx_description
1 polymer ?
#
loop_
_entity_poly.entity_id
_entity_poly.type
_entity_poly.pdbx_seq_one_letter_code
_entity_poly.pdbx_strand_id
1 'polypeptide(L)'
;SVLSPFVSPYGPDQIFDKWSAPSGEHLFGTDHVGRDIFARVLYGGRFSLLIGLCSTLIALFFGAIIGSVAAVVRKSFSEAIMRLMDIIMAVPGIAMAAVSVLVFGRTLSKSGNTWGLVVVIICSIAFVYIPQLSRIVRANVMAAYGEDYVRAVIVSGARAPWILVKHVMRNTAAPVLVFATVLVADAIILEASLTFIGSGLQATTVATWGNVLSAASSNLSVLLGKWWTAFF
;
A
#
# COMPACT_ATOMS: atom_id res chain seq x y z
N SER A 1 4.86 -6.62 -14.36
CA SER A 1 4.96 -5.17 -14.45
C SER A 1 6.31 -4.68 -15.00
N VAL A 2 7.47 -5.16 -14.49
CA VAL A 2 8.79 -4.82 -15.05
C VAL A 2 8.92 -5.33 -16.49
N LEU A 3 8.35 -6.47 -16.78
CA LEU A 3 8.35 -7.12 -18.10
C LEU A 3 7.27 -6.56 -19.06
N SER A 4 6.46 -5.57 -18.64
CA SER A 4 5.37 -5.04 -19.49
C SER A 4 5.81 -4.56 -20.88
N PRO A 5 7.02 -3.95 -21.11
CA PRO A 5 7.43 -3.58 -22.45
C PRO A 5 7.76 -4.78 -23.36
N PHE A 6 8.00 -5.96 -22.77
CA PHE A 6 8.32 -7.19 -23.52
C PHE A 6 7.07 -8.03 -23.79
N VAL A 7 6.02 -7.88 -22.99
CA VAL A 7 4.80 -8.69 -23.05
C VAL A 7 3.67 -7.94 -23.76
N SER A 8 3.56 -6.62 -23.57
CA SER A 8 2.54 -5.83 -24.24
C SER A 8 3.05 -5.30 -25.59
N PRO A 9 2.36 -5.56 -26.68
CA PRO A 9 2.72 -5.01 -27.99
C PRO A 9 2.45 -3.50 -28.07
N TYR A 10 1.60 -2.95 -27.15
CA TYR A 10 1.16 -1.57 -27.15
C TYR A 10 1.61 -0.81 -25.92
N GLY A 11 1.77 0.51 -26.06
CA GLY A 11 1.99 1.41 -24.93
C GLY A 11 0.69 1.69 -24.16
N PRO A 12 0.78 2.09 -22.87
CA PRO A 12 -0.40 2.29 -22.03
C PRO A 12 -1.31 3.45 -22.44
N ASP A 13 -0.81 4.39 -23.25
CA ASP A 13 -1.50 5.61 -23.68
C ASP A 13 -1.72 5.69 -25.20
N GLN A 14 -1.41 4.60 -25.93
CA GLN A 14 -1.77 4.50 -27.35
C GLN A 14 -3.28 4.43 -27.49
N ILE A 15 -3.81 5.19 -28.47
CA ILE A 15 -5.24 5.31 -28.72
C ILE A 15 -5.58 4.56 -30.00
N PHE A 16 -6.58 3.71 -29.91
CA PHE A 16 -7.17 2.91 -30.97
C PHE A 16 -8.67 3.20 -31.06
N ASP A 17 -9.42 2.32 -31.71
CA ASP A 17 -10.87 2.42 -31.75
C ASP A 17 -11.47 2.24 -30.35
N LYS A 18 -12.43 3.12 -30.03
CA LYS A 18 -13.11 3.10 -28.73
C LYS A 18 -14.02 1.89 -28.62
N TRP A 19 -14.03 1.28 -27.41
CA TRP A 19 -14.95 0.19 -27.11
C TRP A 19 -14.78 -1.06 -27.99
N SER A 20 -13.60 -1.30 -28.56
CA SER A 20 -13.33 -2.53 -29.29
C SER A 20 -13.41 -3.74 -28.35
N ALA A 21 -14.13 -4.76 -28.74
CA ALA A 21 -14.27 -5.99 -27.98
C ALA A 21 -12.93 -6.75 -27.91
N PRO A 22 -12.74 -7.64 -26.94
CA PRO A 22 -11.57 -8.52 -26.90
C PRO A 22 -11.36 -9.26 -28.23
N SER A 23 -10.14 -9.21 -28.74
CA SER A 23 -9.74 -9.77 -30.04
C SER A 23 -8.28 -10.24 -30.01
N GLY A 24 -7.81 -10.82 -31.11
CA GLY A 24 -6.40 -11.18 -31.26
C GLY A 24 -5.44 -10.00 -31.25
N GLU A 25 -5.91 -8.79 -31.63
CA GLU A 25 -5.14 -7.55 -31.57
C GLU A 25 -5.23 -6.89 -30.21
N HIS A 26 -6.40 -6.89 -29.57
CA HIS A 26 -6.67 -6.32 -28.25
C HIS A 26 -7.19 -7.40 -27.31
N LEU A 27 -6.29 -8.09 -26.60
CA LEU A 27 -6.63 -9.25 -25.77
C LEU A 27 -7.77 -8.99 -24.76
N PHE A 28 -7.78 -7.81 -24.13
CA PHE A 28 -8.81 -7.40 -23.17
C PHE A 28 -9.74 -6.31 -23.73
N GLY A 29 -9.62 -6.02 -25.04
CA GLY A 29 -10.35 -4.94 -25.68
C GLY A 29 -9.82 -3.55 -25.33
N THR A 30 -10.58 -2.50 -25.72
CA THR A 30 -10.22 -1.10 -25.48
C THR A 30 -11.22 -0.38 -24.56
N ASP A 31 -10.74 0.68 -23.89
CA ASP A 31 -11.54 1.50 -22.99
C ASP A 31 -12.38 2.58 -23.75
N HIS A 32 -13.06 3.44 -22.99
CA HIS A 32 -13.88 4.54 -23.51
C HIS A 32 -13.08 5.61 -24.27
N VAL A 33 -11.78 5.67 -24.09
CA VAL A 33 -10.87 6.58 -24.80
C VAL A 33 -10.24 5.90 -26.01
N GLY A 34 -10.24 4.56 -26.07
CA GLY A 34 -9.61 3.75 -27.11
C GLY A 34 -8.25 3.18 -26.67
N ARG A 35 -7.92 3.18 -25.38
CA ARG A 35 -6.66 2.64 -24.89
C ARG A 35 -6.77 1.14 -24.65
N ASP A 36 -5.73 0.39 -24.96
CA ASP A 36 -5.68 -1.06 -24.75
C ASP A 36 -5.68 -1.40 -23.25
N ILE A 37 -6.68 -2.19 -22.82
CA ILE A 37 -6.87 -2.54 -21.41
C ILE A 37 -5.73 -3.45 -20.92
N PHE A 38 -5.30 -4.43 -21.74
CA PHE A 38 -4.22 -5.34 -21.38
C PHE A 38 -2.90 -4.58 -21.13
N ALA A 39 -2.54 -3.65 -22.04
CA ALA A 39 -1.39 -2.78 -21.84
C ALA A 39 -1.50 -1.99 -20.53
N ARG A 40 -2.66 -1.39 -20.25
CA ARG A 40 -2.88 -0.60 -19.03
C ARG A 40 -2.81 -1.41 -17.76
N VAL A 41 -3.31 -2.64 -17.74
CA VAL A 41 -3.18 -3.55 -16.58
C VAL A 41 -1.72 -3.91 -16.32
N LEU A 42 -0.95 -4.24 -17.37
CA LEU A 42 0.47 -4.58 -17.24
C LEU A 42 1.34 -3.39 -16.80
N TYR A 43 1.15 -2.24 -17.42
CA TYR A 43 1.90 -1.02 -17.09
C TYR A 43 1.45 -0.43 -15.75
N GLY A 44 0.13 -0.45 -15.47
CA GLY A 44 -0.44 0.04 -14.21
C GLY A 44 0.08 -0.70 -12.99
N GLY A 45 0.32 -2.00 -13.13
CA GLY A 45 0.91 -2.81 -12.07
C GLY A 45 2.26 -2.29 -11.55
N ARG A 46 3.02 -1.51 -12.34
CA ARG A 46 4.29 -0.92 -11.88
C ARG A 46 4.06 0.05 -10.74
N PHE A 47 3.14 0.99 -10.92
CA PHE A 47 2.86 2.01 -9.92
C PHE A 47 2.08 1.45 -8.74
N SER A 48 1.06 0.62 -8.97
CA SER A 48 0.31 0.00 -7.88
C SER A 48 1.19 -0.89 -7.00
N LEU A 49 2.07 -1.72 -7.58
CA LEU A 49 3.03 -2.54 -6.83
C LEU A 49 4.09 -1.70 -6.12
N LEU A 50 4.62 -0.65 -6.77
CA LEU A 50 5.58 0.26 -6.14
C LEU A 50 4.96 0.95 -4.93
N ILE A 51 3.77 1.50 -5.07
CA ILE A 51 3.07 2.18 -3.97
C ILE A 51 2.78 1.19 -2.83
N GLY A 52 2.21 0.02 -3.14
CA GLY A 52 1.92 -0.99 -2.13
C GLY A 52 3.15 -1.48 -1.38
N LEU A 53 4.24 -1.76 -2.09
CA LEU A 53 5.49 -2.22 -1.48
C LEU A 53 6.17 -1.12 -0.66
N CYS A 54 6.34 0.09 -1.22
CA CYS A 54 7.01 1.18 -0.52
C CYS A 54 6.24 1.64 0.71
N SER A 55 4.91 1.76 0.63
CA SER A 55 4.10 2.14 1.80
C SER A 55 4.18 1.09 2.90
N THR A 56 4.13 -0.21 2.55
CA THR A 56 4.27 -1.28 3.54
C THR A 56 5.67 -1.31 4.14
N LEU A 57 6.73 -1.09 3.38
CA LEU A 57 8.11 -1.02 3.91
C LEU A 57 8.29 0.14 4.88
N ILE A 58 7.75 1.31 4.57
CA ILE A 58 7.77 2.48 5.47
C ILE A 58 6.97 2.16 6.74
N ALA A 59 5.76 1.60 6.60
CA ALA A 59 4.94 1.22 7.73
C ALA A 59 5.63 0.15 8.60
N LEU A 60 6.30 -0.83 7.98
CA LEU A 60 7.07 -1.86 8.67
C LEU A 60 8.24 -1.26 9.46
N PHE A 61 8.97 -0.34 8.86
CA PHE A 61 10.10 0.32 9.51
C PHE A 61 9.65 1.09 10.76
N PHE A 62 8.69 2.01 10.62
CA PHE A 62 8.20 2.79 11.75
C PHE A 62 7.39 1.95 12.75
N GLY A 63 6.56 1.02 12.26
CA GLY A 63 5.80 0.10 13.08
C GLY A 63 6.68 -0.82 13.91
N ALA A 64 7.78 -1.33 13.34
CA ALA A 64 8.75 -2.13 14.07
C ALA A 64 9.44 -1.34 15.18
N ILE A 65 9.84 -0.10 14.93
CA ILE A 65 10.46 0.78 15.94
C ILE A 65 9.46 1.08 17.05
N ILE A 66 8.27 1.59 16.71
CA ILE A 66 7.25 1.98 17.69
C ILE A 66 6.80 0.78 18.52
N GLY A 67 6.49 -0.36 17.86
CA GLY A 67 6.06 -1.58 18.54
C GLY A 67 7.12 -2.17 19.46
N SER A 68 8.38 -2.20 19.01
CA SER A 68 9.51 -2.68 19.81
C SER A 68 9.79 -1.77 21.03
N VAL A 69 9.77 -0.47 20.84
CA VAL A 69 9.91 0.50 21.93
C VAL A 69 8.76 0.33 22.93
N ALA A 70 7.53 0.26 22.45
CA ALA A 70 6.36 0.07 23.31
C ALA A 70 6.38 -1.25 24.09
N ALA A 71 7.07 -2.30 23.62
CA ALA A 71 7.20 -3.57 24.31
C ALA A 71 8.18 -3.52 25.50
N VAL A 72 9.21 -2.66 25.46
CA VAL A 72 10.31 -2.65 26.45
C VAL A 72 10.26 -1.47 27.41
N VAL A 73 9.49 -0.42 27.12
CA VAL A 73 9.35 0.73 28.01
C VAL A 73 8.43 0.44 29.21
N ARG A 74 8.42 1.35 30.19
CA ARG A 74 7.53 1.27 31.36
C ARG A 74 6.06 1.19 30.91
N LYS A 75 5.26 0.42 31.65
CA LYS A 75 3.83 0.15 31.34
C LYS A 75 3.04 1.40 30.97
N SER A 76 3.16 2.50 31.74
CA SER A 76 2.43 3.74 31.47
C SER A 76 2.79 4.36 30.11
N PHE A 77 4.08 4.35 29.73
CA PHE A 77 4.51 4.83 28.39
C PHE A 77 4.05 3.90 27.26
N SER A 78 4.14 2.60 27.50
CA SER A 78 3.64 1.60 26.56
C SER A 78 2.14 1.80 26.29
N GLU A 79 1.34 1.99 27.33
CA GLU A 79 -0.10 2.27 27.21
C GLU A 79 -0.39 3.59 26.49
N ALA A 80 0.38 4.65 26.78
CA ALA A 80 0.23 5.94 26.09
C ALA A 80 0.52 5.83 24.58
N ILE A 81 1.61 5.13 24.21
CA ILE A 81 1.94 4.87 22.78
C ILE A 81 0.81 4.09 22.11
N MET A 82 0.31 3.03 22.74
CA MET A 82 -0.75 2.21 22.15
C MET A 82 -2.07 2.97 22.04
N ARG A 83 -2.42 3.80 23.04
CA ARG A 83 -3.62 4.68 22.96
C ARG A 83 -3.53 5.68 21.80
N LEU A 84 -2.33 6.24 21.56
CA LEU A 84 -2.12 7.09 20.37
C LEU A 84 -2.37 6.31 19.07
N MET A 85 -1.84 5.07 18.98
CA MET A 85 -2.10 4.19 17.83
C MET A 85 -3.59 3.88 17.69
N ASP A 86 -4.31 3.67 18.79
CA ASP A 86 -5.75 3.40 18.80
C ASP A 86 -6.56 4.62 18.33
N ILE A 87 -6.15 5.82 18.70
CA ILE A 87 -6.78 7.07 18.22
C ILE A 87 -6.63 7.20 16.69
N ILE A 88 -5.45 6.91 16.15
CA ILE A 88 -5.23 6.93 14.70
C ILE A 88 -6.12 5.89 14.00
N MET A 89 -6.23 4.68 14.56
CA MET A 89 -7.06 3.61 14.00
C MET A 89 -8.57 3.85 14.15
N ALA A 90 -9.01 4.77 15.01
CA ALA A 90 -10.42 5.12 15.16
C ALA A 90 -10.97 5.84 13.91
N VAL A 91 -10.10 6.48 13.14
CA VAL A 91 -10.48 7.11 11.87
C VAL A 91 -10.45 6.07 10.76
N PRO A 92 -11.51 5.95 9.92
CA PRO A 92 -11.48 5.05 8.77
C PRO A 92 -10.26 5.32 7.88
N GLY A 93 -9.42 4.29 7.64
CA GLY A 93 -8.14 4.44 6.96
C GLY A 93 -8.25 5.08 5.57
N ILE A 94 -9.27 4.71 4.79
CA ILE A 94 -9.52 5.30 3.47
C ILE A 94 -9.83 6.80 3.56
N ALA A 95 -10.61 7.23 4.55
CA ALA A 95 -10.93 8.64 4.74
C ALA A 95 -9.69 9.44 5.14
N MET A 96 -8.89 8.90 6.06
CA MET A 96 -7.64 9.54 6.49
C MET A 96 -6.64 9.65 5.34
N ALA A 97 -6.46 8.60 4.55
CA ALA A 97 -5.59 8.62 3.39
C ALA A 97 -6.10 9.60 2.31
N ALA A 98 -7.40 9.60 2.01
CA ALA A 98 -8.00 10.52 1.03
C ALA A 98 -7.81 11.99 1.43
N VAL A 99 -8.08 12.35 2.69
CA VAL A 99 -7.88 13.71 3.20
C VAL A 99 -6.39 14.10 3.11
N SER A 100 -5.49 13.21 3.50
CA SER A 100 -4.05 13.46 3.41
C SER A 100 -3.60 13.73 1.97
N VAL A 101 -4.06 12.92 1.02
CA VAL A 101 -3.75 13.12 -0.40
C VAL A 101 -4.37 14.41 -0.95
N LEU A 102 -5.60 14.75 -0.56
CA LEU A 102 -6.25 16.00 -0.99
C LEU A 102 -5.55 17.25 -0.45
N VAL A 103 -5.09 17.21 0.80
CA VAL A 103 -4.42 18.34 1.43
C VAL A 103 -3.00 18.53 0.88
N PHE A 104 -2.19 17.49 0.93
CA PHE A 104 -0.77 17.57 0.55
C PHE A 104 -0.54 17.38 -0.94
N GLY A 105 -1.34 16.54 -1.60
CA GLY A 105 -1.21 16.25 -3.02
C GLY A 105 -1.56 17.43 -3.92
N ARG A 106 -2.54 18.27 -3.53
CA ARG A 106 -2.91 19.48 -4.31
C ARG A 106 -1.77 20.47 -4.47
N THR A 107 -0.95 20.64 -3.44
CA THR A 107 0.21 21.54 -3.48
C THR A 107 1.26 21.05 -4.46
N LEU A 108 1.50 19.75 -4.51
CA LEU A 108 2.49 19.12 -5.38
C LEU A 108 1.97 18.91 -6.81
N SER A 109 0.67 18.63 -6.98
CA SER A 109 0.03 18.50 -8.29
C SER A 109 0.03 19.80 -9.08
N LYS A 110 -0.10 20.96 -8.42
CA LYS A 110 0.01 22.27 -9.09
C LYS A 110 1.35 22.52 -9.76
N SER A 111 2.42 21.87 -9.31
CA SER A 111 3.75 21.95 -9.91
C SER A 111 3.96 20.94 -11.06
N GLY A 112 2.94 20.15 -11.44
CA GLY A 112 3.05 19.09 -12.46
C GLY A 112 3.91 17.90 -12.04
N ASN A 113 4.26 17.78 -10.76
CA ASN A 113 5.15 16.74 -10.26
C ASN A 113 4.39 15.47 -9.88
N THR A 114 4.29 14.54 -10.82
CA THR A 114 3.66 13.22 -10.63
C THR A 114 4.33 12.41 -9.50
N TRP A 115 5.66 12.45 -9.41
CA TRP A 115 6.40 11.74 -8.36
C TRP A 115 6.11 12.29 -6.96
N GLY A 116 5.91 13.61 -6.85
CA GLY A 116 5.50 14.22 -5.59
C GLY A 116 4.16 13.68 -5.10
N LEU A 117 3.20 13.51 -6.01
CA LEU A 117 1.90 12.92 -5.67
C LEU A 117 2.03 11.45 -5.27
N VAL A 118 2.86 10.66 -5.99
CA VAL A 118 3.16 9.27 -5.63
C VAL A 118 3.72 9.16 -4.21
N VAL A 119 4.68 10.01 -3.85
CA VAL A 119 5.26 10.04 -2.49
C VAL A 119 4.20 10.37 -1.43
N VAL A 120 3.33 11.33 -1.69
CA VAL A 120 2.23 11.66 -0.75
C VAL A 120 1.29 10.47 -0.55
N ILE A 121 0.93 9.76 -1.63
CA ILE A 121 0.09 8.56 -1.53
C ILE A 121 0.80 7.48 -0.72
N ILE A 122 2.07 7.20 -0.99
CA ILE A 122 2.89 6.23 -0.25
C ILE A 122 2.92 6.57 1.24
N CYS A 123 3.23 7.83 1.58
CA CYS A 123 3.29 8.27 2.97
C CYS A 123 1.93 8.21 3.67
N SER A 124 0.85 8.56 2.97
CA SER A 124 -0.52 8.51 3.51
C SER A 124 -0.94 7.08 3.83
N ILE A 125 -0.70 6.15 2.91
CA ILE A 125 -0.99 4.72 3.11
C ILE A 125 -0.11 4.14 4.22
N ALA A 126 1.18 4.45 4.22
CA ALA A 126 2.10 4.02 5.27
C ALA A 126 1.62 4.47 6.65
N PHE A 127 1.20 5.73 6.79
CA PHE A 127 0.70 6.29 8.04
C PHE A 127 -0.53 5.52 8.57
N VAL A 128 -1.42 5.09 7.69
CA VAL A 128 -2.61 4.27 8.05
C VAL A 128 -2.18 2.90 8.62
N TYR A 129 -1.11 2.29 8.09
CA TYR A 129 -0.69 0.94 8.49
C TYR A 129 0.32 0.89 9.64
N ILE A 130 1.01 2.00 9.97
CA ILE A 130 1.93 2.07 11.11
C ILE A 130 1.31 1.56 12.41
N PRO A 131 0.08 1.96 12.81
CA PRO A 131 -0.53 1.49 14.06
C PRO A 131 -0.76 -0.02 14.10
N GLN A 132 -1.24 -0.61 13.01
CA GLN A 132 -1.47 -2.06 12.93
C GLN A 132 -0.17 -2.84 13.12
N LEU A 133 0.89 -2.45 12.38
CA LEU A 133 2.21 -3.06 12.50
C LEU A 133 2.83 -2.87 13.89
N SER A 134 2.71 -1.67 14.46
CA SER A 134 3.19 -1.39 15.82
C SER A 134 2.56 -2.32 16.85
N ARG A 135 1.26 -2.59 16.74
CA ARG A 135 0.53 -3.48 17.64
C ARG A 135 1.00 -4.93 17.51
N ILE A 136 1.15 -5.42 16.29
CA ILE A 136 1.61 -6.79 16.02
C ILE A 136 3.05 -6.98 16.46
N VAL A 137 3.93 -6.04 16.14
CA VAL A 137 5.34 -6.10 16.58
C VAL A 137 5.41 -6.10 18.10
N ARG A 138 4.68 -5.21 18.80
CA ARG A 138 4.64 -5.18 20.27
C ARG A 138 4.20 -6.52 20.84
N ALA A 139 3.14 -7.13 20.31
CA ALA A 139 2.64 -8.41 20.80
C ALA A 139 3.68 -9.53 20.64
N ASN A 140 4.32 -9.62 19.47
CA ASN A 140 5.35 -10.62 19.20
C ASN A 140 6.60 -10.41 20.06
N VAL A 141 7.03 -9.16 20.23
CA VAL A 141 8.18 -8.83 21.09
C VAL A 141 7.88 -9.17 22.55
N MET A 142 6.70 -8.83 23.07
CA MET A 142 6.31 -9.18 24.44
C MET A 142 6.25 -10.70 24.64
N ALA A 143 5.71 -11.46 23.68
CA ALA A 143 5.71 -12.92 23.74
C ALA A 143 7.13 -13.47 23.81
N ALA A 144 8.04 -12.99 22.96
CA ALA A 144 9.42 -13.43 22.94
C ALA A 144 10.19 -13.11 24.24
N TYR A 145 9.87 -12.00 24.92
CA TYR A 145 10.44 -11.68 26.23
C TYR A 145 10.00 -12.67 27.34
N GLY A 146 8.91 -13.40 27.13
CA GLY A 146 8.45 -14.48 28.02
C GLY A 146 9.22 -15.79 27.89
N GLU A 147 9.98 -15.98 26.84
CA GLU A 147 10.71 -17.21 26.52
C GLU A 147 11.95 -17.41 27.39
N ASP A 148 12.28 -18.66 27.69
CA ASP A 148 13.38 -19.02 28.61
C ASP A 148 14.75 -18.59 28.09
N TYR A 149 14.98 -18.59 26.78
CA TYR A 149 16.26 -18.14 26.21
C TYR A 149 16.50 -16.63 26.45
N VAL A 150 15.44 -15.80 26.45
CA VAL A 150 15.58 -14.38 26.78
C VAL A 150 15.85 -14.18 28.26
N ARG A 151 15.16 -14.95 29.12
CA ARG A 151 15.40 -14.93 30.56
C ARG A 151 16.84 -15.29 30.91
N ALA A 152 17.41 -16.33 30.27
CA ALA A 152 18.80 -16.70 30.43
C ALA A 152 19.78 -15.58 30.08
N VAL A 153 19.50 -14.85 28.99
CA VAL A 153 20.33 -13.70 28.58
C VAL A 153 20.18 -12.50 29.53
N ILE A 154 19.01 -12.28 30.10
CA ILE A 154 18.78 -11.25 31.14
C ILE A 154 19.61 -11.57 32.40
N VAL A 155 19.58 -12.82 32.86
CA VAL A 155 20.35 -13.26 34.02
C VAL A 155 21.86 -13.13 33.80
N SER A 156 22.33 -13.25 32.54
CA SER A 156 23.72 -13.01 32.16
C SER A 156 24.12 -11.52 32.20
N GLY A 157 23.22 -10.61 32.58
CA GLY A 157 23.49 -9.17 32.72
C GLY A 157 23.44 -8.36 31.39
N ALA A 158 22.89 -8.91 30.33
CA ALA A 158 22.77 -8.19 29.05
C ALA A 158 21.76 -7.03 29.14
N ARG A 159 22.05 -5.93 28.43
CA ARG A 159 21.20 -4.74 28.40
C ARG A 159 19.99 -4.95 27.51
N ALA A 160 18.81 -4.43 27.90
CA ALA A 160 17.56 -4.58 27.19
C ALA A 160 17.63 -4.22 25.68
N PRO A 161 18.24 -3.10 25.20
CA PRO A 161 18.31 -2.82 23.78
C PRO A 161 19.15 -3.85 23.00
N TRP A 162 20.19 -4.41 23.60
CA TRP A 162 21.00 -5.45 22.96
C TRP A 162 20.21 -6.76 22.83
N ILE A 163 19.48 -7.15 23.88
CA ILE A 163 18.59 -8.32 23.87
C ILE A 163 17.55 -8.17 22.78
N LEU A 164 16.90 -6.98 22.70
CA LEU A 164 15.87 -6.68 21.70
C LEU A 164 16.41 -6.89 20.29
N VAL A 165 17.52 -6.23 19.93
CA VAL A 165 18.03 -6.25 18.55
C VAL A 165 18.64 -7.60 18.19
N LYS A 166 19.42 -8.21 19.07
CA LYS A 166 20.20 -9.42 18.74
C LYS A 166 19.42 -10.72 18.87
N HIS A 167 18.51 -10.80 19.82
CA HIS A 167 17.78 -12.03 20.13
C HIS A 167 16.29 -11.95 19.76
N VAL A 168 15.57 -10.94 20.24
CA VAL A 168 14.12 -10.86 20.11
C VAL A 168 13.71 -10.52 18.68
N MET A 169 14.23 -9.44 18.08
CA MET A 169 13.83 -9.02 16.73
C MET A 169 14.11 -10.10 15.68
N ARG A 170 15.21 -10.85 15.81
CA ARG A 170 15.52 -11.94 14.89
C ARG A 170 14.46 -13.05 14.93
N ASN A 171 13.99 -13.41 16.11
CA ASN A 171 13.01 -14.49 16.28
C ASN A 171 11.58 -14.02 15.96
N THR A 172 11.28 -12.74 16.17
CA THR A 172 9.96 -12.16 15.85
C THR A 172 9.83 -11.68 14.41
N ALA A 173 10.92 -11.67 13.64
CA ALA A 173 10.90 -11.20 12.24
C ALA A 173 9.96 -12.03 11.35
N ALA A 174 9.93 -13.36 11.49
CA ALA A 174 9.13 -14.23 10.65
C ALA A 174 7.62 -13.90 10.70
N PRO A 175 6.94 -13.90 11.86
CA PRO A 175 5.52 -13.56 11.91
C PRO A 175 5.23 -12.12 11.49
N VAL A 176 6.14 -11.18 11.76
CA VAL A 176 5.98 -9.78 11.35
C VAL A 176 6.09 -9.63 9.82
N LEU A 177 7.04 -10.33 9.18
CA LEU A 177 7.20 -10.32 7.72
C LEU A 177 6.00 -10.99 7.02
N VAL A 178 5.50 -12.09 7.56
CA VAL A 178 4.27 -12.72 7.02
C VAL A 178 3.10 -11.74 7.05
N PHE A 179 2.90 -11.04 8.15
CA PHE A 179 1.86 -10.01 8.21
C PHE A 179 2.12 -8.85 7.24
N ALA A 180 3.37 -8.42 7.10
CA ALA A 180 3.73 -7.37 6.14
C ALA A 180 3.41 -7.76 4.69
N THR A 181 3.52 -9.04 4.30
CA THR A 181 3.12 -9.48 2.94
C THR A 181 1.62 -9.32 2.70
N VAL A 182 0.80 -9.57 3.69
CA VAL A 182 -0.66 -9.32 3.61
C VAL A 182 -0.93 -7.83 3.47
N LEU A 183 -0.22 -6.98 4.22
CA LEU A 183 -0.37 -5.53 4.13
C LEU A 183 0.03 -4.96 2.77
N VAL A 184 0.94 -5.59 2.01
CA VAL A 184 1.22 -5.17 0.63
C VAL A 184 -0.04 -5.26 -0.23
N ALA A 185 -0.78 -6.37 -0.13
CA ALA A 185 -2.04 -6.54 -0.88
C ALA A 185 -3.09 -5.50 -0.44
N ASP A 186 -3.26 -5.30 0.87
CA ASP A 186 -4.19 -4.30 1.41
C ASP A 186 -3.80 -2.88 0.98
N ALA A 187 -2.51 -2.55 0.92
CA ALA A 187 -2.03 -1.25 0.47
C ALA A 187 -2.33 -0.99 -1.01
N ILE A 188 -2.24 -2.02 -1.86
CA ILE A 188 -2.62 -1.95 -3.27
C ILE A 188 -4.13 -1.71 -3.39
N ILE A 189 -4.94 -2.43 -2.60
CA ILE A 189 -6.40 -2.25 -2.58
C ILE A 189 -6.76 -0.82 -2.12
N LEU A 190 -6.07 -0.31 -1.09
CA LEU A 190 -6.31 1.04 -0.59
C LEU A 190 -5.91 2.10 -1.63
N GLU A 191 -4.77 1.93 -2.34
CA GLU A 191 -4.38 2.80 -3.47
C GLU A 191 -5.42 2.79 -4.57
N ALA A 192 -5.86 1.60 -4.99
CA ALA A 192 -6.89 1.47 -6.01
C ALA A 192 -8.20 2.14 -5.59
N SER A 193 -8.59 2.00 -4.33
CA SER A 193 -9.78 2.65 -3.76
C SER A 193 -9.65 4.18 -3.75
N LEU A 194 -8.49 4.72 -3.36
CA LEU A 194 -8.22 6.17 -3.39
C LEU A 194 -8.31 6.72 -4.81
N THR A 195 -7.73 6.02 -5.77
CA THR A 195 -7.77 6.40 -7.19
C THR A 195 -9.20 6.30 -7.74
N PHE A 196 -9.95 5.27 -7.35
CA PHE A 196 -11.35 5.09 -7.73
C PHE A 196 -12.26 6.24 -7.26
N ILE A 197 -12.05 6.74 -6.04
CA ILE A 197 -12.79 7.90 -5.49
C ILE A 197 -12.30 9.24 -6.09
N GLY A 198 -11.29 9.21 -6.96
CA GLY A 198 -10.74 10.41 -7.58
C GLY A 198 -9.71 11.17 -6.72
N SER A 199 -9.28 10.58 -5.59
CA SER A 199 -8.26 11.17 -4.72
C SER A 199 -6.84 10.66 -5.02
N GLY A 200 -6.68 9.71 -5.96
CA GLY A 200 -5.40 9.10 -6.31
C GLY A 200 -4.74 9.72 -7.56
N LEU A 201 -3.93 8.90 -8.23
CA LEU A 201 -3.26 9.27 -9.48
C LEU A 201 -4.27 9.40 -10.62
N GLN A 202 -4.15 10.45 -11.43
CA GLN A 202 -5.06 10.65 -12.55
C GLN A 202 -4.70 9.75 -13.73
N ALA A 203 -5.71 9.23 -14.42
CA ALA A 203 -5.57 8.33 -15.57
C ALA A 203 -4.85 8.99 -16.78
N THR A 204 -4.75 10.30 -16.79
CA THR A 204 -4.05 11.10 -17.82
C THR A 204 -2.55 11.18 -17.58
N THR A 205 -2.10 10.95 -16.36
CA THR A 205 -0.67 11.06 -15.98
C THR A 205 0.01 9.73 -15.88
N VAL A 206 -0.66 8.72 -15.31
CA VAL A 206 -0.08 7.40 -15.06
C VAL A 206 -1.17 6.34 -15.09
N ALA A 207 -0.89 5.18 -15.70
CA ALA A 207 -1.73 4.00 -15.56
C ALA A 207 -1.52 3.39 -14.16
N THR A 208 -2.61 3.07 -13.47
CA THR A 208 -2.66 2.26 -12.23
C THR A 208 -3.85 1.31 -12.30
N TRP A 209 -3.87 0.27 -11.49
CA TRP A 209 -5.03 -0.62 -11.43
C TRP A 209 -6.31 0.09 -10.97
N GLY A 210 -6.18 1.07 -10.06
CA GLY A 210 -7.29 1.92 -9.64
C GLY A 210 -7.88 2.75 -10.79
N ASN A 211 -7.03 3.25 -11.70
CA ASN A 211 -7.47 3.99 -12.88
C ASN A 211 -8.20 3.09 -13.90
N VAL A 212 -7.72 1.86 -14.09
CA VAL A 212 -8.39 0.88 -14.96
C VAL A 212 -9.77 0.56 -14.42
N LEU A 213 -9.87 0.28 -13.12
CA LEU A 213 -11.13 0.00 -12.44
C LEU A 213 -12.10 1.20 -12.48
N SER A 214 -11.60 2.42 -12.25
CA SER A 214 -12.41 3.64 -12.33
C SER A 214 -12.95 3.89 -13.73
N ALA A 215 -12.15 3.67 -14.78
CA ALA A 215 -12.58 3.77 -16.15
C ALA A 215 -13.65 2.71 -16.50
N ALA A 216 -13.51 1.51 -15.98
CA ALA A 216 -14.44 0.39 -16.18
C ALA A 216 -15.81 0.63 -15.54
N SER A 217 -15.84 1.25 -14.36
CA SER A 217 -17.08 1.54 -13.62
C SER A 217 -17.85 2.77 -14.13
N SER A 218 -17.35 3.41 -15.19
CA SER A 218 -18.06 4.55 -15.77
C SER A 218 -19.48 4.14 -16.20
N ASN A 219 -20.48 5.00 -15.91
CA ASN A 219 -21.87 4.75 -16.25
C ASN A 219 -22.05 4.39 -17.73
N LEU A 220 -21.20 4.95 -18.60
CA LEU A 220 -21.26 4.70 -20.03
C LEU A 220 -20.87 3.27 -20.41
N SER A 221 -19.84 2.68 -19.77
CA SER A 221 -19.43 1.28 -20.05
C SER A 221 -20.50 0.28 -19.61
N VAL A 222 -21.14 0.52 -18.47
CA VAL A 222 -22.22 -0.32 -17.94
C VAL A 222 -23.46 -0.20 -18.83
N LEU A 223 -23.89 1.01 -19.19
CA LEU A 223 -25.05 1.26 -20.05
C LEU A 223 -24.89 0.66 -21.45
N LEU A 224 -23.69 0.68 -22.01
CA LEU A 224 -23.40 0.10 -23.33
C LEU A 224 -23.14 -1.42 -23.30
N GLY A 225 -23.25 -2.07 -22.14
CA GLY A 225 -23.01 -3.49 -21.99
C GLY A 225 -21.58 -3.93 -22.31
N LYS A 226 -20.58 -3.03 -22.11
CA LYS A 226 -19.16 -3.29 -22.40
C LYS A 226 -18.49 -4.05 -21.21
N TRP A 227 -18.96 -5.24 -20.95
CA TRP A 227 -18.58 -6.07 -19.78
C TRP A 227 -17.08 -6.32 -19.62
N TRP A 228 -16.34 -6.39 -20.74
CA TRP A 228 -14.90 -6.66 -20.72
C TRP A 228 -14.09 -5.57 -20.01
N THR A 229 -14.57 -4.34 -19.99
CA THR A 229 -13.88 -3.24 -19.31
C THR A 229 -13.82 -3.40 -17.80
N ALA A 230 -14.79 -4.12 -17.23
CA ALA A 230 -14.87 -4.36 -15.78
C ALA A 230 -14.42 -5.77 -15.39
N PHE A 231 -14.37 -6.71 -16.36
CA PHE A 231 -14.01 -8.10 -16.08
C PHE A 231 -12.48 -8.29 -15.97
N PHE A 232 -11.71 -7.55 -16.75
CA PHE A 232 -10.26 -7.59 -16.79
C PHE A 232 -9.64 -6.42 -16.03
#